data_9f80a37c667698fe66d44d8faba49f4b
#
_entry.id   9f80a37c667698fe66d44d8faba49f4b
#
_cell.length_a   1.000
_cell.length_b   1.000
_cell.length_c   1.000
_cell.angle_alpha   90.00
_cell.angle_beta   90.00
_cell.angle_gamma   90.00
#
_symmetry.space_group_name_H-M   'P 1'
#
loop_
_entity.id
_entity.type
_entity.pdbx_description
1 polymer ?
#
loop_
_entity_poly.entity_id
_entity_poly.type
_entity_poly.pdbx_seq_one_letter_code
_entity_poly.pdbx_strand_id
1 'polypeptide(L)'
;MISRRKEQSGKSEAGFTMLEMMIAVTLVAIMAVSLWAVFRIGISSWSRGTSFIDTNQRHRSILDMVQKQLASTFGVYKHSDPQLGVPSALYFSGTENSLRFVSLNSLRFHESPGLTFVIYEVAQDAGGDLSLVEKEARYLGQIPDQEVTANQSKPTSIYENLSSCFFQYLDAGDDEVPPGWVGEWDGEDRGRLPKAVSISMVSRDPGGKTLSRHMVVPIQAVANDFQMNFVNPFGRRRVVAQ
;
A
#
# COMPACT_ATOMS: atom_id res chain seq x y z
N MET A 1 -63.90 64.44 53.56
CA MET A 1 -63.98 63.10 52.96
C MET A 1 -63.72 63.23 51.47
N ILE A 2 -62.44 63.08 51.04
CA ILE A 2 -61.98 63.28 49.68
C ILE A 2 -61.60 61.92 49.07
N SER A 3 -62.49 61.48 48.17
CA SER A 3 -62.33 60.24 47.45
C SER A 3 -61.28 60.41 46.31
N ARG A 4 -60.14 59.75 46.41
CA ARG A 4 -59.11 59.66 45.32
C ARG A 4 -59.55 58.63 44.30
N ARG A 5 -59.91 59.08 43.09
CA ARG A 5 -60.17 58.28 41.92
C ARG A 5 -58.83 57.83 41.36
N LYS A 6 -58.58 56.54 41.34
CA LYS A 6 -57.43 55.87 40.75
C LYS A 6 -57.62 55.80 39.24
N GLU A 7 -56.88 56.58 38.46
CA GLU A 7 -56.84 56.42 36.99
C GLU A 7 -56.12 55.10 36.69
N GLN A 8 -56.91 54.19 36.12
CA GLN A 8 -56.35 53.02 35.50
C GLN A 8 -55.82 53.43 34.10
N SER A 9 -54.47 53.48 33.95
CA SER A 9 -53.79 53.60 32.65
C SER A 9 -54.09 52.32 31.87
N GLY A 10 -54.96 52.40 30.90
CA GLY A 10 -55.25 51.32 29.93
C GLY A 10 -54.03 51.15 29.05
N LYS A 11 -53.30 50.09 29.26
CA LYS A 11 -52.30 49.61 28.28
C LYS A 11 -53.05 49.27 27.00
N SER A 12 -52.85 50.05 25.93
CA SER A 12 -53.32 49.70 24.62
C SER A 12 -52.63 48.42 24.16
N GLU A 13 -53.33 47.33 24.10
CA GLU A 13 -52.89 46.11 23.44
C GLU A 13 -52.86 46.41 21.92
N ALA A 14 -51.65 46.73 21.41
CA ALA A 14 -51.43 46.88 19.98
C ALA A 14 -51.50 45.50 19.32
N GLY A 15 -52.57 45.20 18.66
CA GLY A 15 -52.72 43.96 17.86
C GLY A 15 -51.78 44.00 16.64
N PHE A 16 -51.16 42.86 16.34
CA PHE A 16 -50.31 42.69 15.15
C PHE A 16 -51.10 42.97 13.86
N THR A 17 -50.50 43.77 12.98
CA THR A 17 -51.10 44.02 11.66
C THR A 17 -50.87 42.86 10.72
N MET A 18 -51.77 42.64 9.77
CA MET A 18 -51.62 41.56 8.80
C MET A 18 -50.36 41.76 7.95
N LEU A 19 -49.95 43.02 7.68
CA LEU A 19 -48.73 43.40 6.98
C LEU A 19 -47.45 42.96 7.77
N GLU A 20 -47.46 43.18 9.08
CA GLU A 20 -46.33 42.83 9.95
C GLU A 20 -46.09 41.32 10.00
N MET A 21 -47.19 40.53 10.04
CA MET A 21 -47.11 39.07 9.93
C MET A 21 -46.53 38.60 8.58
N MET A 22 -46.97 39.25 7.45
CA MET A 22 -46.42 38.90 6.14
C MET A 22 -44.91 39.21 6.05
N ILE A 23 -44.46 40.35 6.56
CA ILE A 23 -43.06 40.72 6.61
C ILE A 23 -42.28 39.77 7.48
N ALA A 24 -42.78 39.41 8.68
CA ALA A 24 -42.12 38.50 9.56
C ALA A 24 -41.93 37.10 8.95
N VAL A 25 -42.98 36.55 8.33
CA VAL A 25 -42.90 35.24 7.66
C VAL A 25 -41.91 35.26 6.48
N THR A 26 -41.92 36.33 5.65
CA THR A 26 -40.96 36.44 4.54
C THR A 26 -39.51 36.53 5.02
N LEU A 27 -39.24 37.29 6.08
CA LEU A 27 -37.90 37.36 6.67
C LEU A 27 -37.44 36.00 7.25
N VAL A 28 -38.32 35.30 7.96
CA VAL A 28 -38.02 33.96 8.48
C VAL A 28 -37.75 32.98 7.31
N ALA A 29 -38.54 33.05 6.24
CA ALA A 29 -38.33 32.19 5.07
C ALA A 29 -36.97 32.47 4.40
N ILE A 30 -36.58 33.75 4.24
CA ILE A 30 -35.28 34.13 3.67
C ILE A 30 -34.12 33.62 4.57
N MET A 31 -34.26 33.80 5.88
CA MET A 31 -33.27 33.28 6.85
C MET A 31 -33.14 31.76 6.79
N ALA A 32 -34.26 31.04 6.70
CA ALA A 32 -34.26 29.57 6.60
C ALA A 32 -33.56 29.09 5.32
N VAL A 33 -33.85 29.70 4.18
CA VAL A 33 -33.22 29.37 2.90
C VAL A 33 -31.74 29.69 2.93
N SER A 34 -31.34 30.81 3.52
CA SER A 34 -29.92 31.19 3.66
C SER A 34 -29.14 30.22 4.53
N LEU A 35 -29.69 29.83 5.69
CA LEU A 35 -29.12 28.83 6.57
C LEU A 35 -28.97 27.47 5.87
N TRP A 36 -30.00 27.04 5.15
CA TRP A 36 -29.94 25.78 4.39
C TRP A 36 -28.86 25.80 3.30
N ALA A 37 -28.71 26.91 2.59
CA ALA A 37 -27.65 27.08 1.59
C ALA A 37 -26.26 26.98 2.19
N VAL A 38 -26.00 27.66 3.31
CA VAL A 38 -24.72 27.59 4.04
C VAL A 38 -24.43 26.17 4.52
N PHE A 39 -25.45 25.53 5.10
CA PHE A 39 -25.32 24.15 5.60
C PHE A 39 -24.99 23.15 4.46
N ARG A 40 -25.66 23.28 3.32
CA ARG A 40 -25.39 22.46 2.12
C ARG A 40 -23.96 22.64 1.62
N ILE A 41 -23.47 23.87 1.55
CA ILE A 41 -22.09 24.16 1.14
C ILE A 41 -21.11 23.57 2.14
N GLY A 42 -21.37 23.70 3.44
CA GLY A 42 -20.54 23.14 4.51
C GLY A 42 -20.41 21.63 4.42
N ILE A 43 -21.51 20.89 4.28
CA ILE A 43 -21.50 19.43 4.13
C ILE A 43 -20.76 19.00 2.87
N SER A 44 -21.01 19.66 1.72
CA SER A 44 -20.34 19.30 0.47
C SER A 44 -18.83 19.57 0.48
N SER A 45 -18.39 20.59 1.19
CA SER A 45 -16.98 20.91 1.39
C SER A 45 -16.31 19.92 2.34
N TRP A 46 -16.98 19.55 3.42
CA TRP A 46 -16.53 18.53 4.37
C TRP A 46 -16.36 17.17 3.67
N SER A 47 -17.38 16.72 2.95
CA SER A 47 -17.36 15.43 2.23
C SER A 47 -16.23 15.37 1.20
N ARG A 48 -15.97 16.45 0.46
CA ARG A 48 -14.85 16.52 -0.48
C ARG A 48 -13.49 16.53 0.22
N GLY A 49 -13.38 17.22 1.35
CA GLY A 49 -12.17 17.27 2.15
C GLY A 49 -11.82 15.92 2.75
N THR A 50 -12.78 15.21 3.34
CA THR A 50 -12.54 13.88 3.94
C THR A 50 -12.18 12.83 2.88
N SER A 51 -12.87 12.78 1.75
CA SER A 51 -12.55 11.81 0.69
C SER A 51 -11.13 12.02 0.11
N PHE A 52 -10.68 13.27 -0.02
CA PHE A 52 -9.33 13.58 -0.48
C PHE A 52 -8.26 13.15 0.54
N ILE A 53 -8.52 13.37 1.84
CA ILE A 53 -7.61 12.95 2.91
C ILE A 53 -7.54 11.44 2.98
N ASP A 54 -8.67 10.74 2.97
CA ASP A 54 -8.74 9.28 3.06
C ASP A 54 -8.00 8.60 1.89
N THR A 55 -8.19 9.11 0.68
CA THR A 55 -7.48 8.58 -0.50
C THR A 55 -5.97 8.75 -0.38
N ASN A 56 -5.50 9.94 0.03
CA ASN A 56 -4.07 10.18 0.20
C ASN A 56 -3.45 9.37 1.35
N GLN A 57 -4.15 9.22 2.46
CA GLN A 57 -3.70 8.39 3.59
C GLN A 57 -3.61 6.92 3.20
N ARG A 58 -4.62 6.40 2.49
CA ARG A 58 -4.63 5.03 2.00
C ARG A 58 -3.43 4.76 1.08
N HIS A 59 -3.16 5.64 0.13
CA HIS A 59 -2.01 5.50 -0.77
C HIS A 59 -0.67 5.53 -0.02
N ARG A 60 -0.52 6.41 0.97
CA ARG A 60 0.69 6.45 1.80
C ARG A 60 0.87 5.17 2.59
N SER A 61 -0.18 4.69 3.27
CA SER A 61 -0.12 3.45 4.06
C SER A 61 0.25 2.25 3.20
N ILE A 62 -0.28 2.16 1.98
CA ILE A 62 0.04 1.08 1.04
C ILE A 62 1.53 1.15 0.64
N LEU A 63 2.03 2.33 0.28
CA LEU A 63 3.43 2.50 -0.08
C LEU A 63 4.38 2.19 1.08
N ASP A 64 4.02 2.60 2.30
CA ASP A 64 4.77 2.26 3.51
C ASP A 64 4.82 0.74 3.76
N MET A 65 3.73 0.03 3.48
CA MET A 65 3.69 -1.43 3.56
C MET A 65 4.60 -2.08 2.52
N VAL A 66 4.51 -1.66 1.26
CA VAL A 66 5.39 -2.13 0.17
C VAL A 66 6.86 -1.86 0.52
N GLN A 67 7.17 -0.67 1.01
CA GLN A 67 8.51 -0.32 1.44
C GLN A 67 9.02 -1.24 2.55
N LYS A 68 8.22 -1.49 3.58
CA LYS A 68 8.58 -2.39 4.69
C LYS A 68 8.78 -3.83 4.21
N GLN A 69 7.93 -4.31 3.32
CA GLN A 69 8.03 -5.64 2.78
C GLN A 69 9.31 -5.82 1.94
N LEU A 70 9.63 -4.86 1.07
CA LEU A 70 10.87 -4.85 0.30
C LEU A 70 12.11 -4.69 1.18
N ALA A 71 12.09 -3.77 2.14
CA ALA A 71 13.20 -3.56 3.08
C ALA A 71 13.49 -4.80 3.95
N SER A 72 12.48 -5.66 4.14
CA SER A 72 12.56 -6.91 4.88
C SER A 72 12.87 -8.11 3.98
N THR A 73 13.37 -7.87 2.76
CA THR A 73 13.81 -8.94 1.87
C THR A 73 14.82 -9.84 2.59
N PHE A 74 14.61 -11.13 2.51
CA PHE A 74 15.46 -12.14 3.12
C PHE A 74 16.12 -12.98 2.02
N GLY A 75 17.46 -13.06 2.04
CA GLY A 75 18.22 -13.86 1.10
C GLY A 75 18.05 -15.35 1.39
N VAL A 76 17.31 -16.03 0.54
CA VAL A 76 17.12 -17.49 0.61
C VAL A 76 17.83 -18.13 -0.56
N TYR A 77 18.57 -19.19 -0.27
CA TYR A 77 19.19 -20.00 -1.31
C TYR A 77 18.25 -21.13 -1.74
N LYS A 78 18.12 -21.34 -3.04
CA LYS A 78 17.55 -22.56 -3.57
C LYS A 78 18.42 -23.73 -3.12
N HIS A 79 17.78 -24.84 -2.78
CA HIS A 79 18.52 -26.02 -2.32
C HIS A 79 19.55 -26.45 -3.39
N SER A 80 20.81 -26.52 -2.99
CA SER A 80 21.84 -27.14 -3.84
C SER A 80 21.74 -28.66 -3.71
N ASP A 81 21.83 -29.36 -4.82
CA ASP A 81 22.06 -30.80 -4.79
C ASP A 81 23.54 -31.05 -5.13
N PRO A 82 24.42 -31.26 -4.13
CA PRO A 82 25.83 -31.49 -4.37
C PRO A 82 26.09 -32.75 -5.21
N GLN A 83 25.15 -33.72 -5.22
CA GLN A 83 25.30 -34.95 -5.98
C GLN A 83 25.01 -34.72 -7.48
N LEU A 84 24.18 -33.74 -7.80
CA LEU A 84 23.86 -33.34 -9.18
C LEU A 84 24.71 -32.14 -9.67
N GLY A 85 25.61 -31.63 -8.83
CA GLY A 85 26.46 -30.46 -9.17
C GLY A 85 25.66 -29.17 -9.32
N VAL A 86 24.46 -29.10 -8.74
CA VAL A 86 23.62 -27.88 -8.78
C VAL A 86 24.11 -26.91 -7.71
N PRO A 87 24.62 -25.71 -8.08
CA PRO A 87 25.06 -24.72 -7.11
C PRO A 87 23.89 -24.18 -6.31
N SER A 88 24.16 -23.73 -5.09
CA SER A 88 23.14 -22.99 -4.34
C SER A 88 22.92 -21.62 -4.98
N ALA A 89 21.70 -21.36 -5.41
CA ALA A 89 21.32 -20.13 -6.09
C ALA A 89 20.50 -19.24 -5.18
N LEU A 90 20.82 -17.94 -5.15
CA LEU A 90 20.07 -16.97 -4.34
C LEU A 90 18.73 -16.69 -5.01
N TYR A 91 17.65 -16.86 -4.23
CA TYR A 91 16.31 -16.60 -4.72
C TYR A 91 15.95 -15.11 -4.63
N PHE A 92 16.10 -14.44 -5.74
CA PHE A 92 15.61 -13.09 -5.99
C PHE A 92 15.62 -12.87 -7.50
N SER A 93 14.50 -12.56 -8.11
CA SER A 93 14.47 -12.27 -9.53
C SER A 93 13.51 -11.13 -9.84
N GLY A 94 13.84 -10.31 -10.79
CA GLY A 94 13.02 -9.20 -11.20
C GLY A 94 13.27 -8.74 -12.62
N THR A 95 12.22 -8.24 -13.24
CA THR A 95 12.22 -7.55 -14.52
C THR A 95 11.63 -6.15 -14.33
N GLU A 96 11.51 -5.36 -15.37
CA GLU A 96 10.82 -4.07 -15.29
C GLU A 96 9.33 -4.22 -14.86
N ASN A 97 8.69 -5.36 -15.13
CA ASN A 97 7.26 -5.56 -14.88
C ASN A 97 6.94 -6.56 -13.77
N SER A 98 7.92 -7.24 -13.24
CA SER A 98 7.71 -8.22 -12.17
C SER A 98 8.89 -8.28 -11.22
N LEU A 99 8.61 -8.64 -9.96
CA LEU A 99 9.61 -8.79 -8.92
C LEU A 99 9.21 -9.95 -8.01
N ARG A 100 10.14 -10.87 -7.77
CA ARG A 100 9.95 -12.07 -6.93
C ARG A 100 11.04 -12.14 -5.89
N PHE A 101 10.64 -12.29 -4.63
CA PHE A 101 11.56 -12.35 -3.50
C PHE A 101 10.91 -13.01 -2.29
N VAL A 102 11.70 -13.27 -1.27
CA VAL A 102 11.22 -13.72 0.04
C VAL A 102 11.36 -12.58 1.03
N SER A 103 10.34 -12.35 1.85
CA SER A 103 10.31 -11.30 2.85
C SER A 103 9.97 -11.84 4.23
N LEU A 104 10.43 -11.14 5.27
CA LEU A 104 10.02 -11.35 6.65
C LEU A 104 8.67 -10.71 6.98
N ASN A 105 8.22 -9.75 6.13
CA ASN A 105 6.95 -9.07 6.27
C ASN A 105 5.96 -9.54 5.20
N SER A 106 4.71 -9.76 5.64
CA SER A 106 3.58 -10.09 4.79
C SER A 106 2.52 -9.00 4.87
N LEU A 107 1.89 -8.69 3.74
CA LEU A 107 0.71 -7.81 3.71
C LEU A 107 -0.55 -8.57 4.13
N ARG A 108 -0.58 -9.87 3.91
CA ARG A 108 -1.74 -10.74 4.15
C ARG A 108 -1.71 -11.47 5.49
N PHE A 109 -0.53 -11.93 5.93
CA PHE A 109 -0.38 -12.82 7.10
C PHE A 109 0.11 -12.04 8.33
N HIS A 110 -0.70 -11.12 8.86
CA HIS A 110 -0.32 -10.24 9.97
C HIS A 110 -0.05 -10.98 11.30
N GLU A 111 -0.70 -12.12 11.53
CA GLU A 111 -0.67 -12.82 12.81
C GLU A 111 0.42 -13.90 12.92
N SER A 112 1.14 -14.18 11.85
CA SER A 112 2.11 -15.29 11.84
C SER A 112 3.43 -14.81 11.24
N PRO A 113 4.36 -14.36 12.09
CA PRO A 113 5.68 -13.97 11.61
C PRO A 113 6.36 -15.20 11.02
N GLY A 114 6.69 -15.15 9.76
CA GLY A 114 7.36 -16.21 9.03
C GLY A 114 7.79 -15.66 7.69
N LEU A 115 8.68 -16.40 7.03
CA LEU A 115 9.10 -16.05 5.69
C LEU A 115 7.91 -16.17 4.73
N THR A 116 7.73 -15.14 3.92
CA THR A 116 6.67 -15.05 2.92
C THR A 116 7.30 -14.90 1.55
N PHE A 117 6.84 -15.72 0.64
CA PHE A 117 7.15 -15.61 -0.77
C PHE A 117 6.26 -14.55 -1.41
N VAL A 118 6.85 -13.56 -2.07
CA VAL A 118 6.16 -12.38 -2.58
C VAL A 118 6.43 -12.24 -4.07
N ILE A 119 5.37 -11.98 -4.81
CA ILE A 119 5.42 -11.64 -6.24
C ILE A 119 4.70 -10.31 -6.42
N TYR A 120 5.40 -9.31 -6.95
CA TYR A 120 4.81 -8.11 -7.51
C TYR A 120 4.75 -8.22 -9.02
N GLU A 121 3.62 -7.87 -9.61
CA GLU A 121 3.43 -7.86 -11.06
C GLU A 121 2.71 -6.59 -11.50
N VAL A 122 3.10 -6.06 -12.62
CA VAL A 122 2.37 -5.00 -13.32
C VAL A 122 1.38 -5.69 -14.25
N ALA A 123 0.11 -5.71 -13.86
CA ALA A 123 -0.98 -6.29 -14.63
C ALA A 123 -1.70 -5.21 -15.42
N GLN A 124 -2.15 -5.55 -16.63
CA GLN A 124 -2.97 -4.69 -17.46
C GLN A 124 -4.42 -5.19 -17.47
N ASP A 125 -5.37 -4.31 -17.27
CA ASP A 125 -6.78 -4.63 -17.36
C ASP A 125 -7.29 -4.61 -18.82
N ALA A 126 -8.55 -5.00 -19.03
CA ALA A 126 -9.17 -5.00 -20.35
C ALA A 126 -9.33 -3.58 -20.95
N GLY A 127 -9.25 -2.54 -20.15
CA GLY A 127 -9.30 -1.13 -20.55
C GLY A 127 -7.96 -0.55 -20.95
N GLY A 128 -6.87 -1.28 -20.70
CA GLY A 128 -5.50 -0.84 -20.97
C GLY A 128 -4.83 -0.12 -19.80
N ASP A 129 -5.53 0.07 -18.69
CA ASP A 129 -4.97 0.65 -17.49
C ASP A 129 -4.10 -0.38 -16.76
N LEU A 130 -2.96 0.08 -16.23
CA LEU A 130 -2.04 -0.76 -15.48
C LEU A 130 -2.40 -0.76 -14.00
N SER A 131 -2.14 -1.87 -13.35
CA SER A 131 -2.23 -2.02 -11.90
C SER A 131 -1.02 -2.75 -11.35
N LEU A 132 -0.54 -2.32 -10.19
CA LEU A 132 0.45 -3.05 -9.43
C LEU A 132 -0.29 -4.05 -8.55
N VAL A 133 -0.05 -5.32 -8.78
CA VAL A 133 -0.65 -6.42 -8.01
C VAL A 133 0.39 -7.19 -7.23
N GLU A 134 -0.03 -7.72 -6.10
CA GLU A 134 0.78 -8.54 -5.23
C GLU A 134 0.13 -9.91 -5.05
N LYS A 135 0.96 -10.94 -5.02
CA LYS A 135 0.61 -12.30 -4.69
C LYS A 135 1.56 -12.80 -3.61
N GLU A 136 1.03 -13.43 -2.59
CA GLU A 136 1.80 -13.96 -1.48
C GLU A 136 1.51 -15.43 -1.20
N ALA A 137 2.57 -16.16 -0.81
CA ALA A 137 2.47 -17.49 -0.22
C ALA A 137 3.41 -17.62 0.98
N ARG A 138 3.07 -18.45 1.96
CA ARG A 138 4.01 -18.74 3.06
C ARG A 138 5.20 -19.52 2.54
N TYR A 139 6.41 -19.11 2.95
CA TYR A 139 7.63 -19.82 2.61
C TYR A 139 7.84 -21.00 3.59
N LEU A 140 7.79 -22.21 3.07
CA LEU A 140 7.93 -23.47 3.84
C LEU A 140 9.24 -24.23 3.55
N GLY A 141 10.20 -23.57 2.89
CA GLY A 141 11.51 -24.17 2.60
C GLY A 141 11.64 -24.85 1.22
N GLN A 142 10.58 -24.86 0.42
CA GLN A 142 10.58 -25.50 -0.91
C GLN A 142 10.15 -24.49 -1.98
N ILE A 143 11.11 -23.94 -2.72
CA ILE A 143 10.87 -22.84 -3.66
C ILE A 143 9.98 -23.19 -4.85
N PRO A 144 10.16 -24.33 -5.59
CA PRO A 144 9.38 -24.60 -6.79
C PRO A 144 7.88 -24.68 -6.54
N ASP A 145 7.47 -25.38 -5.47
CA ASP A 145 6.06 -25.59 -5.14
C ASP A 145 5.40 -24.31 -4.61
N GLN A 146 6.18 -23.42 -4.02
CA GLN A 146 5.67 -22.18 -3.44
C GLN A 146 5.50 -21.07 -4.47
N GLU A 147 6.33 -21.02 -5.50
CA GLU A 147 6.13 -20.13 -6.63
C GLU A 147 4.81 -20.45 -7.34
N VAL A 148 4.50 -21.74 -7.55
CA VAL A 148 3.21 -22.18 -8.08
C VAL A 148 2.08 -21.78 -7.15
N THR A 149 2.22 -21.99 -5.85
CA THR A 149 1.21 -21.62 -4.85
C THR A 149 1.01 -20.10 -4.79
N ALA A 150 2.07 -19.31 -4.87
CA ALA A 150 1.99 -17.85 -4.92
C ALA A 150 1.30 -17.36 -6.20
N ASN A 151 1.63 -17.95 -7.36
CA ASN A 151 0.98 -17.63 -8.62
C ASN A 151 -0.51 -17.99 -8.65
N GLN A 152 -0.92 -19.03 -7.92
CA GLN A 152 -2.32 -19.44 -7.76
C GLN A 152 -3.05 -18.65 -6.67
N SER A 153 -2.34 -17.88 -5.84
CA SER A 153 -2.97 -17.05 -4.81
C SER A 153 -3.78 -15.94 -5.46
N LYS A 154 -4.88 -15.54 -4.78
CA LYS A 154 -5.69 -14.42 -5.26
C LYS A 154 -4.83 -13.13 -5.27
N PRO A 155 -4.68 -12.45 -6.41
CA PRO A 155 -3.93 -11.21 -6.47
C PRO A 155 -4.60 -10.13 -5.62
N THR A 156 -3.80 -9.35 -4.93
CA THR A 156 -4.22 -8.15 -4.19
C THR A 156 -3.79 -6.93 -4.98
N SER A 157 -4.75 -6.10 -5.40
CA SER A 157 -4.42 -4.83 -6.04
C SER A 157 -3.83 -3.87 -5.02
N ILE A 158 -2.59 -3.46 -5.27
CA ILE A 158 -1.84 -2.50 -4.45
C ILE A 158 -2.10 -1.08 -4.93
N TYR A 159 -2.04 -0.88 -6.24
CA TYR A 159 -2.25 0.41 -6.87
C TYR A 159 -2.92 0.24 -8.22
N GLU A 160 -3.95 1.03 -8.49
CA GLU A 160 -4.77 0.95 -9.71
C GLU A 160 -4.67 2.25 -10.53
N ASN A 161 -5.17 2.22 -11.76
CA ASN A 161 -5.23 3.36 -12.67
C ASN A 161 -3.83 3.96 -12.94
N LEU A 162 -2.85 3.10 -13.19
CA LEU A 162 -1.50 3.49 -13.56
C LEU A 162 -1.39 3.68 -15.07
N SER A 163 -0.74 4.75 -15.49
CA SER A 163 -0.34 4.95 -16.88
C SER A 163 1.01 4.30 -17.17
N SER A 164 1.87 4.19 -16.16
CA SER A 164 3.12 3.44 -16.21
C SER A 164 3.51 2.96 -14.81
N CYS A 165 4.15 1.80 -14.77
CA CYS A 165 4.75 1.24 -13.56
C CYS A 165 5.93 0.38 -13.98
N PHE A 166 7.10 0.58 -13.37
CA PHE A 166 8.26 -0.24 -13.65
C PHE A 166 9.21 -0.32 -12.46
N PHE A 167 9.96 -1.42 -12.41
CA PHE A 167 10.99 -1.70 -11.42
C PHE A 167 12.37 -1.49 -12.00
N GLN A 168 13.30 -1.08 -11.15
CA GLN A 168 14.73 -1.04 -11.45
C GLN A 168 15.51 -1.50 -10.22
N TYR A 169 16.70 -2.04 -10.45
CA TYR A 169 17.54 -2.67 -9.44
C TYR A 169 18.89 -1.97 -9.41
N LEU A 170 19.33 -1.58 -8.20
CA LEU A 170 20.63 -0.94 -8.05
C LEU A 170 21.71 -2.02 -7.91
N ASP A 171 22.55 -2.12 -8.94
CA ASP A 171 23.76 -2.91 -8.86
C ASP A 171 24.85 -2.14 -8.10
N ALA A 172 25.51 -2.81 -7.16
CA ALA A 172 26.68 -2.25 -6.47
C ALA A 172 27.88 -2.02 -7.38
N GLY A 173 27.84 -2.64 -8.57
CA GLY A 173 29.01 -2.76 -9.41
C GLY A 173 30.03 -3.77 -8.86
N ASP A 174 31.14 -3.87 -9.53
CA ASP A 174 32.32 -4.62 -9.14
C ASP A 174 33.57 -3.86 -9.62
N ASP A 175 34.74 -4.50 -9.61
CA ASP A 175 35.98 -3.86 -10.02
C ASP A 175 35.99 -3.45 -11.51
N GLU A 176 35.13 -4.05 -12.35
CA GLU A 176 35.06 -3.81 -13.80
C GLU A 176 33.86 -2.95 -14.21
N VAL A 177 32.76 -3.05 -13.47
CA VAL A 177 31.47 -2.39 -13.76
C VAL A 177 31.09 -1.39 -12.66
N PRO A 178 30.92 -0.09 -12.98
CA PRO A 178 30.52 0.89 -11.97
C PRO A 178 29.09 0.63 -11.46
N PRO A 179 28.76 1.10 -10.24
CA PRO A 179 27.40 1.03 -9.71
C PRO A 179 26.39 1.69 -10.66
N GLY A 180 25.24 1.05 -10.85
CA GLY A 180 24.22 1.56 -11.77
C GLY A 180 22.85 0.91 -11.59
N TRP A 181 21.84 1.55 -12.15
CA TRP A 181 20.48 1.01 -12.21
C TRP A 181 20.32 0.12 -13.43
N VAL A 182 19.78 -1.09 -13.22
CA VAL A 182 19.48 -2.07 -14.27
C VAL A 182 18.00 -2.42 -14.27
N GLY A 183 17.43 -2.74 -15.43
CA GLY A 183 16.01 -3.11 -15.57
C GLY A 183 15.71 -4.56 -15.24
N GLU A 184 16.75 -5.40 -15.08
CA GLU A 184 16.59 -6.83 -14.82
C GLU A 184 17.60 -7.30 -13.78
N TRP A 185 17.15 -8.21 -12.93
CA TRP A 185 17.98 -8.82 -11.89
C TRP A 185 17.69 -10.30 -11.76
N ASP A 186 18.73 -11.11 -11.86
CA ASP A 186 18.70 -12.51 -11.51
C ASP A 186 19.69 -12.79 -10.38
N GLY A 187 19.17 -13.17 -9.21
CA GLY A 187 19.97 -13.50 -8.04
C GLY A 187 20.73 -14.81 -8.20
N GLU A 188 20.26 -15.71 -9.07
CA GLU A 188 20.94 -16.96 -9.39
C GLU A 188 22.24 -16.68 -10.16
N ASP A 189 22.16 -15.87 -11.20
CA ASP A 189 23.32 -15.51 -12.02
C ASP A 189 24.30 -14.62 -11.28
N ARG A 190 23.78 -13.64 -10.51
CA ARG A 190 24.61 -12.64 -9.83
C ARG A 190 25.15 -13.08 -8.48
N GLY A 191 24.58 -14.12 -7.87
CA GLY A 191 24.95 -14.62 -6.55
C GLY A 191 24.78 -13.62 -5.41
N ARG A 192 24.09 -12.48 -5.66
CA ARG A 192 23.88 -11.38 -4.70
C ARG A 192 22.53 -10.73 -4.86
N LEU A 193 22.05 -10.06 -3.80
CA LEU A 193 20.88 -9.20 -3.84
C LEU A 193 21.24 -7.82 -4.43
N PRO A 194 20.28 -7.10 -5.05
CA PRO A 194 20.48 -5.71 -5.42
C PRO A 194 20.64 -4.85 -4.15
N LYS A 195 21.37 -3.74 -4.26
CA LYS A 195 21.50 -2.78 -3.14
C LYS A 195 20.22 -2.03 -2.83
N ALA A 196 19.40 -1.80 -3.85
CA ALA A 196 18.10 -1.18 -3.71
C ALA A 196 17.18 -1.60 -4.87
N VAL A 197 15.88 -1.52 -4.63
CA VAL A 197 14.85 -1.62 -5.64
C VAL A 197 14.17 -0.26 -5.79
N SER A 198 14.04 0.21 -7.01
CA SER A 198 13.29 1.41 -7.37
C SER A 198 11.95 1.01 -7.97
N ILE A 199 10.88 1.66 -7.55
CA ILE A 199 9.54 1.54 -8.12
C ILE A 199 9.13 2.92 -8.61
N SER A 200 8.93 3.04 -9.92
CA SER A 200 8.43 4.26 -10.55
C SER A 200 7.01 4.05 -11.02
N MET A 201 6.09 4.90 -10.60
CA MET A 201 4.68 4.80 -10.91
C MET A 201 4.15 6.15 -11.39
N VAL A 202 3.33 6.13 -12.41
CA VAL A 202 2.60 7.30 -12.90
C VAL A 202 1.13 6.95 -12.92
N SER A 203 0.33 7.67 -12.14
CA SER A 203 -1.12 7.51 -12.10
C SER A 203 -1.82 8.74 -12.68
N ARG A 204 -3.03 8.55 -13.19
CA ARG A 204 -3.89 9.63 -13.65
C ARG A 204 -5.06 9.78 -12.68
N ASP A 205 -5.22 10.97 -12.12
CA ASP A 205 -6.37 11.31 -11.28
C ASP A 205 -7.64 11.40 -12.18
N PRO A 206 -8.85 11.12 -11.66
CA PRO A 206 -10.10 11.36 -12.34
C PRO A 206 -10.27 12.78 -12.89
N GLY A 207 -9.58 13.77 -12.33
CA GLY A 207 -9.46 15.14 -12.84
C GLY A 207 -8.50 15.32 -14.02
N GLY A 208 -7.85 14.24 -14.52
CA GLY A 208 -6.89 14.27 -15.63
C GLY A 208 -5.47 14.71 -15.22
N LYS A 209 -5.23 14.99 -13.94
CA LYS A 209 -3.90 15.37 -13.44
C LYS A 209 -3.02 14.14 -13.30
N THR A 210 -1.85 14.19 -13.89
CA THR A 210 -0.82 13.16 -13.76
C THR A 210 -0.08 13.30 -12.43
N LEU A 211 0.04 12.21 -11.69
CA LEU A 211 0.78 12.13 -10.45
C LEU A 211 1.91 11.09 -10.60
N SER A 212 3.14 11.57 -10.58
CA SER A 212 4.34 10.72 -10.59
C SER A 212 4.77 10.42 -9.16
N ARG A 213 5.08 9.15 -8.90
CA ARG A 213 5.63 8.67 -7.63
C ARG A 213 6.86 7.83 -7.91
N HIS A 214 7.90 8.09 -7.14
CA HIS A 214 9.14 7.35 -7.22
C HIS A 214 9.54 6.93 -5.80
N MET A 215 9.83 5.64 -5.63
CA MET A 215 10.23 5.08 -4.35
C MET A 215 11.49 4.25 -4.56
N VAL A 216 12.48 4.50 -3.73
CA VAL A 216 13.72 3.70 -3.68
C VAL A 216 13.79 3.02 -2.33
N VAL A 217 13.87 1.71 -2.32
CA VAL A 217 13.95 0.90 -1.10
C VAL A 217 15.30 0.21 -1.05
N PRO A 218 16.16 0.57 -0.08
CA PRO A 218 17.42 -0.13 0.11
C PRO A 218 17.17 -1.55 0.64
N ILE A 219 17.85 -2.53 0.06
CA ILE A 219 17.84 -3.92 0.53
C ILE A 219 19.03 -4.09 1.49
N GLN A 220 18.72 -4.25 2.76
CA GLN A 220 19.75 -4.38 3.82
C GLN A 220 20.10 -5.84 4.13
N ALA A 221 19.39 -6.80 3.53
CA ALA A 221 19.64 -8.20 3.74
C ALA A 221 21.03 -8.58 3.19
N VAL A 222 21.90 -9.00 4.08
CA VAL A 222 23.08 -9.77 3.71
C VAL A 222 22.56 -11.17 3.38
N ALA A 223 22.92 -11.71 2.22
CA ALA A 223 22.68 -13.11 1.92
C ALA A 223 23.45 -13.93 2.97
N ASN A 224 22.77 -14.32 4.03
CA ASN A 224 23.38 -15.18 5.03
C ASN A 224 23.35 -16.60 4.48
N ASP A 225 24.51 -17.22 4.43
CA ASP A 225 24.68 -18.68 4.34
C ASP A 225 24.11 -19.35 5.61
N PHE A 226 22.83 -19.16 5.86
CA PHE A 226 22.10 -20.00 6.78
C PHE A 226 21.84 -21.33 6.06
N GLN A 227 22.87 -22.15 5.98
CA GLN A 227 22.67 -23.57 5.96
C GLN A 227 21.92 -23.89 7.25
N MET A 228 20.59 -23.96 7.19
CA MET A 228 19.84 -24.68 8.20
C MET A 228 20.31 -26.13 8.11
N ASN A 229 21.35 -26.47 8.85
CA ASN A 229 21.63 -27.83 9.23
C ASN A 229 20.40 -28.28 10.02
N PHE A 230 19.40 -28.81 9.34
CA PHE A 230 18.39 -29.63 9.96
C PHE A 230 19.15 -30.84 10.51
N VAL A 231 19.66 -30.72 11.74
CA VAL A 231 20.09 -31.87 12.52
C VAL A 231 18.86 -32.74 12.64
N ASN A 232 18.80 -33.77 11.80
CA ASN A 232 17.75 -34.78 11.87
C ASN A 232 17.81 -35.37 13.29
N PRO A 233 16.88 -35.06 14.21
CA PRO A 233 16.93 -35.52 15.59
C PRO A 233 16.80 -37.05 15.70
N PHE A 234 16.50 -37.73 14.59
CA PHE A 234 16.40 -39.20 14.49
C PHE A 234 17.55 -39.84 13.72
N GLY A 235 18.60 -39.08 13.36
CA GLY A 235 19.80 -39.62 12.70
C GLY A 235 20.57 -40.59 13.63
N ARG A 236 20.33 -41.86 13.49
CA ARG A 236 21.14 -42.92 14.13
C ARG A 236 22.60 -42.72 13.72
N ARG A 237 23.45 -42.42 14.67
CA ARG A 237 24.90 -42.53 14.53
C ARG A 237 25.24 -43.98 14.09
N ARG A 238 25.64 -44.17 12.85
CA ARG A 238 26.39 -45.37 12.48
C ARG A 238 27.78 -45.26 13.11
N VAL A 239 28.00 -45.98 14.17
CA VAL A 239 29.33 -46.26 14.71
C VAL A 239 30.03 -47.13 13.67
N VAL A 240 31.02 -46.60 12.98
CA VAL A 240 31.96 -47.39 12.19
C VAL A 240 32.93 -47.96 13.18
N ALA A 241 32.82 -49.27 13.47
CA ALA A 241 33.84 -50.02 14.16
C ALA A 241 35.06 -50.23 13.25
N GLN A 242 36.24 -50.06 13.83
CA GLN A 242 37.54 -50.33 13.20
C GLN A 242 37.69 -51.78 12.79
#